data_6907c5fe73ef38ed51e3a04f40588f47
#
_entry.id   6907c5fe73ef38ed51e3a04f40588f47
#
_cell.length_a   1.000
_cell.length_b   1.000
_cell.length_c   1.000
_cell.angle_alpha   90.00
_cell.angle_beta   90.00
_cell.angle_gamma   90.00
#
_symmetry.space_group_name_H-M   'P 1'
#
loop_
_entity.id
_entity.type
_entity.pdbx_description
1 polymer ?
#
loop_
_entity_poly.entity_id
_entity_poly.type
_entity_poly.pdbx_seq_one_letter_code
_entity_poly.pdbx_strand_id
1 'polypeptide(L)'
;MQEIISFIVETASAWGYLGIIILMTLESCFIPFPSEVVMIPAGYLAHKGELDITLCILSGTLGSVLGALINYYICFFWGKNFVLKWGKYFGINEVKFAKFEEFFNKHGEFSTFTCRLLPGIRQYISMPAGLVKMKLVNFILFTALGSAIWVAILVFLGYYIGQNEELIKTYLTQILIIIIVFVILVSLIYIKIKKPFKKA
;
A
#
# COMPACT_ATOMS: atom_id res chain seq x y z
N MET A 1 17.45 -15.94 -0.65
CA MET A 1 16.51 -15.13 0.17
C MET A 1 17.23 -14.35 1.26
N GLN A 2 18.13 -15.01 2.05
CA GLN A 2 18.93 -14.31 3.07
C GLN A 2 19.84 -13.22 2.49
N GLU A 3 20.46 -13.42 1.33
CA GLU A 3 21.30 -12.41 0.66
C GLU A 3 20.52 -11.15 0.23
N ILE A 4 19.27 -11.32 -0.18
CA ILE A 4 18.40 -10.17 -0.54
C ILE A 4 18.03 -9.40 0.73
N ILE A 5 17.74 -10.10 1.81
CA ILE A 5 17.42 -9.49 3.11
C ILE A 5 18.62 -8.73 3.66
N SER A 6 19.84 -9.33 3.62
CA SER A 6 21.06 -8.66 4.08
C SER A 6 21.35 -7.41 3.25
N PHE A 7 21.24 -7.50 1.92
CA PHE A 7 21.40 -6.35 1.01
C PHE A 7 20.41 -5.22 1.32
N ILE A 8 19.16 -5.54 1.60
CA ILE A 8 18.13 -4.55 1.95
C ILE A 8 18.45 -3.88 3.28
N VAL A 9 18.82 -4.67 4.29
CA VAL A 9 19.20 -4.16 5.62
C VAL A 9 20.46 -3.31 5.53
N GLU A 10 21.49 -3.75 4.80
CA GLU A 10 22.73 -2.99 4.58
C GLU A 10 22.44 -1.68 3.83
N THR A 11 21.59 -1.71 2.81
CA THR A 11 21.20 -0.50 2.06
C THR A 11 20.43 0.47 2.95
N ALA A 12 19.48 -0.02 3.75
CA ALA A 12 18.72 0.81 4.68
C ALA A 12 19.63 1.44 5.77
N SER A 13 20.63 0.69 6.27
CA SER A 13 21.58 1.21 7.27
C SER A 13 22.61 2.16 6.67
N ALA A 14 23.16 1.85 5.48
CA ALA A 14 24.18 2.66 4.83
C ALA A 14 23.66 3.99 4.25
N TRP A 15 22.45 3.98 3.70
CA TRP A 15 21.83 5.14 3.04
C TRP A 15 20.77 5.82 3.93
N GLY A 16 20.49 5.28 5.11
CA GLY A 16 19.54 5.85 6.07
C GLY A 16 18.15 6.06 5.45
N TYR A 17 17.61 7.26 5.64
CA TYR A 17 16.26 7.60 5.14
C TYR A 17 16.11 7.55 3.62
N LEU A 18 17.17 7.85 2.87
CA LEU A 18 17.15 7.73 1.39
C LEU A 18 17.02 6.27 0.96
N GLY A 19 17.72 5.35 1.63
CA GLY A 19 17.59 3.92 1.40
C GLY A 19 16.16 3.44 1.63
N ILE A 20 15.53 3.88 2.73
CA ILE A 20 14.12 3.58 3.03
C ILE A 20 13.20 4.10 1.91
N ILE A 21 13.37 5.35 1.47
CA ILE A 21 12.55 5.93 0.39
C ILE A 21 12.68 5.12 -0.89
N ILE A 22 13.92 4.79 -1.31
CA ILE A 22 14.17 4.04 -2.55
C ILE A 22 13.57 2.64 -2.48
N LEU A 23 13.83 1.90 -1.40
CA LEU A 23 13.32 0.54 -1.23
C LEU A 23 11.80 0.49 -1.18
N MET A 24 11.17 1.41 -0.45
CA MET A 24 9.72 1.51 -0.37
C MET A 24 9.07 1.97 -1.68
N THR A 25 9.80 2.78 -2.48
CA THR A 25 9.36 3.14 -3.84
C THR A 25 9.38 1.92 -4.75
N LEU A 26 10.45 1.13 -4.74
CA LEU A 26 10.58 -0.09 -5.53
C LEU A 26 9.53 -1.13 -5.12
N GLU A 27 9.30 -1.32 -3.82
CA GLU A 27 8.27 -2.21 -3.30
C GLU A 27 6.88 -1.81 -3.79
N SER A 28 6.56 -0.54 -3.72
CA SER A 28 5.25 -0.01 -4.12
C SER A 28 5.06 0.07 -5.64
N CYS A 29 6.13 -0.08 -6.45
CA CYS A 29 6.03 -0.17 -7.90
C CYS A 29 5.56 -1.56 -8.35
N PHE A 30 6.49 -2.41 -8.76
CA PHE A 30 6.19 -3.73 -9.33
C PHE A 30 7.03 -4.86 -8.72
N ILE A 31 7.94 -4.53 -7.83
CA ILE A 31 8.84 -5.52 -7.24
C ILE A 31 8.19 -6.06 -5.97
N PRO A 32 7.67 -7.31 -5.98
CA PRO A 32 6.95 -7.86 -4.84
C PRO A 32 7.95 -8.32 -3.76
N PHE A 33 8.47 -7.40 -2.97
CA PHE A 33 9.11 -7.78 -1.73
C PHE A 33 8.34 -7.20 -0.53
N PRO A 34 8.37 -7.87 0.61
CA PRO A 34 7.60 -7.44 1.77
C PRO A 34 8.20 -6.16 2.36
N SER A 35 7.40 -5.13 2.59
CA SER A 35 7.81 -3.90 3.29
C SER A 35 8.31 -4.14 4.71
N GLU A 36 7.92 -5.28 5.30
CA GLU A 36 8.36 -5.74 6.61
C GLU A 36 9.89 -5.85 6.67
N VAL A 37 10.51 -6.28 5.57
CA VAL A 37 11.98 -6.44 5.46
C VAL A 37 12.71 -5.09 5.50
N VAL A 38 12.02 -3.99 5.16
CA VAL A 38 12.59 -2.64 5.20
C VAL A 38 12.22 -1.92 6.51
N MET A 39 10.92 -1.93 6.84
CA MET A 39 10.42 -1.04 7.89
C MET A 39 10.62 -1.59 9.31
N ILE A 40 10.66 -2.92 9.49
CA ILE A 40 10.94 -3.51 10.80
C ILE A 40 12.40 -3.27 11.21
N PRO A 41 13.44 -3.52 10.37
CA PRO A 41 14.81 -3.13 10.66
C PRO A 41 14.97 -1.62 10.90
N ALA A 42 14.28 -0.77 10.11
CA ALA A 42 14.33 0.68 10.33
C ALA A 42 13.77 1.07 11.71
N GLY A 43 12.69 0.43 12.16
CA GLY A 43 12.17 0.59 13.52
C GLY A 43 13.14 0.12 14.60
N TYR A 44 13.84 -0.98 14.37
CA TYR A 44 14.86 -1.47 15.28
C TYR A 44 16.09 -0.54 15.37
N LEU A 45 16.53 0.02 14.24
CA LEU A 45 17.59 1.04 14.23
C LEU A 45 17.15 2.31 14.97
N ALA A 46 15.87 2.69 14.87
CA ALA A 46 15.31 3.78 15.65
C ALA A 46 15.30 3.48 17.16
N HIS A 47 15.04 2.22 17.58
CA HIS A 47 15.17 1.81 18.98
C HIS A 47 16.60 1.94 19.50
N LYS A 48 17.60 1.67 18.67
CA LYS A 48 19.01 1.85 19.01
C LYS A 48 19.46 3.31 19.07
N GLY A 49 18.61 4.25 18.64
CA GLY A 49 18.95 5.67 18.54
C GLY A 49 19.78 6.04 17.31
N GLU A 50 19.94 5.12 16.34
CA GLU A 50 20.64 5.36 15.08
C GLU A 50 19.77 6.11 14.07
N LEU A 51 18.44 5.96 14.15
CA LEU A 51 17.45 6.65 13.32
C LEU A 51 16.35 7.30 14.18
N ASP A 52 15.68 8.30 13.63
CA ASP A 52 14.47 8.88 14.23
C ASP A 52 13.22 8.15 13.75
N ILE A 53 12.35 7.79 14.68
CA ILE A 53 11.14 7.00 14.43
C ILE A 53 10.17 7.75 13.48
N THR A 54 10.05 9.07 13.65
CA THR A 54 9.16 9.91 12.84
C THR A 54 9.68 10.02 11.43
N LEU A 55 10.99 10.21 11.26
CA LEU A 55 11.62 10.27 9.94
C LEU A 55 11.57 8.92 9.22
N CYS A 56 11.66 7.79 9.93
CA CYS A 56 11.42 6.46 9.35
C CYS A 56 10.01 6.33 8.78
N ILE A 57 8.99 6.75 9.55
CA ILE A 57 7.59 6.70 9.11
C ILE A 57 7.36 7.63 7.91
N LEU A 58 7.88 8.84 7.95
CA LEU A 58 7.75 9.79 6.83
C LEU A 58 8.44 9.29 5.57
N SER A 59 9.67 8.77 5.69
CA SER A 59 10.44 8.23 4.58
C SER A 59 9.77 7.02 3.95
N GLY A 60 9.28 6.08 4.76
CA GLY A 60 8.54 4.91 4.30
C GLY A 60 7.23 5.28 3.60
N THR A 61 6.50 6.25 4.14
CA THR A 61 5.28 6.77 3.54
C THR A 61 5.55 7.48 2.22
N LEU A 62 6.58 8.34 2.18
CA LEU A 62 6.98 9.05 0.97
C LEU A 62 7.38 8.07 -0.14
N GLY A 63 8.21 7.07 0.17
CA GLY A 63 8.57 6.02 -0.78
C GLY A 63 7.35 5.26 -1.30
N SER A 64 6.42 4.89 -0.43
CA SER A 64 5.17 4.23 -0.85
C SER A 64 4.32 5.09 -1.78
N VAL A 65 4.23 6.40 -1.52
CA VAL A 65 3.50 7.34 -2.40
C VAL A 65 4.19 7.48 -3.75
N LEU A 66 5.52 7.60 -3.77
CA LEU A 66 6.28 7.71 -5.02
C LEU A 66 6.11 6.46 -5.90
N GLY A 67 6.22 5.26 -5.33
CA GLY A 67 5.99 4.02 -6.06
C GLY A 67 4.55 3.89 -6.57
N ALA A 68 3.58 4.30 -5.75
CA ALA A 68 2.18 4.35 -6.15
C ALA A 68 1.92 5.31 -7.32
N LEU A 69 2.58 6.46 -7.32
CA LEU A 69 2.47 7.43 -8.41
C LEU A 69 3.04 6.90 -9.72
N ILE A 70 4.13 6.17 -9.68
CA ILE A 70 4.70 5.51 -10.87
C ILE A 70 3.66 4.56 -11.48
N ASN A 71 3.06 3.66 -10.69
CA ASN A 71 2.02 2.74 -11.15
C ASN A 71 0.77 3.47 -11.65
N TYR A 72 0.36 4.53 -10.94
CA TYR A 72 -0.76 5.38 -11.34
C TYR A 72 -0.53 5.99 -12.72
N TYR A 73 0.63 6.62 -12.96
CA TYR A 73 0.92 7.26 -14.24
C TYR A 73 1.11 6.28 -15.38
N ILE A 74 1.72 5.13 -15.15
CA ILE A 74 1.80 4.07 -16.16
C ILE A 74 0.40 3.68 -16.63
N CYS A 75 -0.53 3.44 -15.71
CA CYS A 75 -1.89 3.07 -16.04
C CYS A 75 -2.72 4.24 -16.58
N PHE A 76 -2.47 5.46 -16.14
CA PHE A 76 -3.11 6.67 -16.61
C PHE A 76 -2.87 6.90 -18.11
N PHE A 77 -1.62 6.74 -18.56
CA PHE A 77 -1.25 7.02 -19.96
C PHE A 77 -1.51 5.83 -20.88
N TRP A 78 -1.21 4.61 -20.43
CA TRP A 78 -1.22 3.43 -21.31
C TRP A 78 -2.28 2.40 -20.95
N GLY A 79 -2.78 2.42 -19.73
CA GLY A 79 -3.59 1.33 -19.19
C GLY A 79 -4.91 1.11 -19.90
N LYS A 80 -5.67 2.16 -20.26
CA LYS A 80 -6.97 2.01 -20.92
C LYS A 80 -6.83 1.32 -22.28
N ASN A 81 -5.89 1.75 -23.09
CA ASN A 81 -5.64 1.15 -24.42
C ASN A 81 -5.16 -0.30 -24.28
N PHE A 82 -4.29 -0.57 -23.32
CA PHE A 82 -3.80 -1.91 -23.03
C PHE A 82 -4.94 -2.82 -22.58
N VAL A 83 -5.76 -2.38 -21.62
CA VAL A 83 -6.90 -3.16 -21.10
C VAL A 83 -7.95 -3.41 -22.17
N LEU A 84 -8.27 -2.45 -23.01
CA LEU A 84 -9.25 -2.66 -24.09
C LEU A 84 -8.70 -3.57 -25.21
N LYS A 85 -7.41 -3.50 -25.51
CA LYS A 85 -6.78 -4.34 -26.54
C LYS A 85 -6.62 -5.79 -26.09
N TRP A 86 -6.11 -6.01 -24.88
CA TRP A 86 -5.77 -7.34 -24.38
C TRP A 86 -6.83 -7.93 -23.44
N GLY A 87 -7.65 -7.11 -22.84
CA GLY A 87 -8.71 -7.53 -21.92
C GLY A 87 -9.78 -8.39 -22.56
N LYS A 88 -9.91 -8.32 -23.91
CA LYS A 88 -10.82 -9.20 -24.67
C LYS A 88 -10.52 -10.68 -24.42
N TYR A 89 -9.23 -11.04 -24.27
CA TYR A 89 -8.81 -12.42 -23.97
C TYR A 89 -9.21 -12.87 -22.55
N PHE A 90 -9.46 -11.91 -21.66
CA PHE A 90 -9.90 -12.14 -20.26
C PHE A 90 -11.39 -11.83 -20.05
N GLY A 91 -12.13 -11.67 -21.15
CA GLY A 91 -13.57 -11.35 -21.11
C GLY A 91 -13.91 -9.94 -20.59
N ILE A 92 -12.95 -9.02 -20.61
CA ILE A 92 -13.15 -7.61 -20.31
C ILE A 92 -13.55 -6.91 -21.61
N ASN A 93 -14.77 -6.41 -21.68
CA ASN A 93 -15.28 -5.59 -22.77
C ASN A 93 -15.52 -4.14 -22.30
N GLU A 94 -15.83 -3.25 -23.24
CA GLU A 94 -16.07 -1.84 -22.94
C GLU A 94 -17.19 -1.62 -21.91
N VAL A 95 -18.23 -2.45 -21.93
CA VAL A 95 -19.35 -2.36 -20.98
C VAL A 95 -18.90 -2.70 -19.56
N LYS A 96 -18.09 -3.76 -19.40
CA LYS A 96 -17.54 -4.13 -18.09
C LYS A 96 -16.55 -3.08 -17.60
N PHE A 97 -15.74 -2.53 -18.50
CA PHE A 97 -14.81 -1.46 -18.17
C PHE A 97 -15.56 -0.19 -17.72
N ALA A 98 -16.62 0.22 -18.40
CA ALA A 98 -17.43 1.37 -18.01
C ALA A 98 -18.08 1.20 -16.62
N LYS A 99 -18.58 0.01 -16.30
CA LYS A 99 -19.11 -0.31 -14.96
C LYS A 99 -18.03 -0.25 -13.89
N PHE A 100 -16.82 -0.71 -14.20
CA PHE A 100 -15.67 -0.61 -13.31
C PHE A 100 -15.27 0.86 -13.09
N GLU A 101 -15.23 1.66 -14.16
CA GLU A 101 -14.94 3.10 -14.10
C GLU A 101 -15.97 3.84 -13.24
N GLU A 102 -17.27 3.56 -13.45
CA GLU A 102 -18.37 4.12 -12.64
C GLU A 102 -18.22 3.74 -11.14
N PHE A 103 -17.98 2.46 -10.86
CA PHE A 103 -17.77 1.99 -9.49
C PHE A 103 -16.59 2.71 -8.83
N PHE A 104 -15.46 2.81 -9.52
CA PHE A 104 -14.25 3.39 -8.97
C PHE A 104 -14.36 4.92 -8.83
N ASN A 105 -15.04 5.60 -9.73
CA ASN A 105 -15.35 7.02 -9.61
C ASN A 105 -16.20 7.33 -8.37
N LYS A 106 -17.07 6.40 -7.98
CA LYS A 106 -17.94 6.55 -6.82
C LYS A 106 -17.28 6.13 -5.50
N HIS A 107 -16.41 5.13 -5.53
CA HIS A 107 -15.85 4.47 -4.35
C HIS A 107 -14.31 4.43 -4.31
N GLY A 108 -13.63 5.05 -5.27
CA GLY A 108 -12.19 4.93 -5.45
C GLY A 108 -11.38 5.45 -4.26
N GLU A 109 -11.81 6.52 -3.61
CA GLU A 109 -11.16 7.08 -2.43
C GLU A 109 -11.14 6.08 -1.27
N PHE A 110 -12.32 5.54 -0.96
CA PHE A 110 -12.47 4.51 0.08
C PHE A 110 -11.70 3.24 -0.28
N SER A 111 -11.81 2.79 -1.54
CA SER A 111 -11.09 1.60 -2.02
C SER A 111 -9.58 1.78 -1.97
N THR A 112 -9.07 2.96 -2.35
CA THR A 112 -7.63 3.27 -2.29
C THR A 112 -7.13 3.21 -0.85
N PHE A 113 -7.84 3.84 0.09
CA PHE A 113 -7.46 3.81 1.51
C PHE A 113 -7.48 2.39 2.09
N THR A 114 -8.61 1.67 1.93
CA THR A 114 -8.78 0.35 2.56
C THR A 114 -7.85 -0.70 1.98
N CYS A 115 -7.65 -0.70 0.65
CA CYS A 115 -6.73 -1.64 0.02
C CYS A 115 -5.26 -1.38 0.42
N ARG A 116 -4.89 -0.14 0.78
CA ARG A 116 -3.55 0.17 1.29
C ARG A 116 -3.25 -0.45 2.64
N LEU A 117 -4.27 -0.77 3.43
CA LEU A 117 -4.12 -1.46 4.71
C LEU A 117 -4.00 -2.98 4.56
N LEU A 118 -4.26 -3.53 3.37
CA LEU A 118 -4.23 -4.96 3.12
C LEU A 118 -2.93 -5.35 2.42
N PRO A 119 -2.07 -6.20 3.03
CA PRO A 119 -0.86 -6.67 2.40
C PRO A 119 -1.18 -7.48 1.13
N GLY A 120 -0.31 -7.39 0.12
CA GLY A 120 -0.49 -8.05 -1.17
C GLY A 120 -1.43 -7.32 -2.14
N ILE A 121 -2.48 -6.64 -1.67
CA ILE A 121 -3.41 -5.88 -2.54
C ILE A 121 -2.97 -4.42 -2.68
N ARG A 122 -2.30 -3.88 -1.67
CA ARG A 122 -1.92 -2.45 -1.60
C ARG A 122 -1.10 -1.94 -2.76
N GLN A 123 -0.28 -2.79 -3.39
CA GLN A 123 0.55 -2.44 -4.55
C GLN A 123 -0.28 -2.25 -5.81
N TYR A 124 -1.33 -3.07 -5.96
CA TYR A 124 -2.13 -3.13 -7.18
C TYR A 124 -3.22 -2.07 -7.26
N ILE A 125 -3.65 -1.47 -6.14
CA ILE A 125 -4.75 -0.50 -6.12
C ILE A 125 -4.43 0.79 -6.90
N SER A 126 -3.15 1.11 -7.09
CA SER A 126 -2.70 2.26 -7.87
C SER A 126 -3.03 2.12 -9.36
N MET A 127 -3.06 0.88 -9.88
CA MET A 127 -3.38 0.61 -11.28
C MET A 127 -4.82 0.98 -11.63
N PRO A 128 -5.87 0.46 -10.94
CA PRO A 128 -7.24 0.87 -11.18
C PRO A 128 -7.45 2.38 -10.99
N ALA A 129 -6.81 3.01 -10.00
CA ALA A 129 -6.90 4.45 -9.81
C ALA A 129 -6.37 5.23 -11.01
N GLY A 130 -5.24 4.81 -11.59
CA GLY A 130 -4.69 5.40 -12.82
C GLY A 130 -5.57 5.15 -14.04
N LEU A 131 -6.11 3.92 -14.22
CA LEU A 131 -6.97 3.54 -15.33
C LEU A 131 -8.21 4.42 -15.44
N VAL A 132 -8.86 4.71 -14.31
CA VAL A 132 -10.09 5.54 -14.27
C VAL A 132 -9.76 7.03 -14.12
N LYS A 133 -8.49 7.41 -14.15
CA LYS A 133 -8.03 8.81 -14.01
C LYS A 133 -8.58 9.48 -12.74
N MET A 134 -8.53 8.78 -11.61
CA MET A 134 -8.92 9.32 -10.31
C MET A 134 -8.21 10.64 -10.06
N LYS A 135 -8.85 11.61 -9.38
CA LYS A 135 -8.23 12.89 -9.04
C LYS A 135 -6.93 12.67 -8.26
N LEU A 136 -5.82 13.19 -8.79
CA LEU A 136 -4.47 12.93 -8.27
C LEU A 136 -4.33 13.31 -6.80
N VAL A 137 -4.89 14.45 -6.39
CA VAL A 137 -4.85 14.91 -4.99
C VAL A 137 -5.51 13.89 -4.06
N ASN A 138 -6.70 13.41 -4.41
CA ASN A 138 -7.41 12.40 -3.63
C ASN A 138 -6.62 11.08 -3.59
N PHE A 139 -6.06 10.66 -4.74
CA PHE A 139 -5.21 9.48 -4.81
C PHE A 139 -4.01 9.57 -3.87
N ILE A 140 -3.27 10.71 -3.89
CA ILE A 140 -2.12 10.93 -3.02
C ILE A 140 -2.53 10.93 -1.55
N LEU A 141 -3.59 11.66 -1.17
CA LEU A 141 -4.05 11.76 0.22
C LEU A 141 -4.44 10.38 0.79
N PHE A 142 -5.29 9.62 0.10
CA PHE A 142 -5.74 8.33 0.59
C PHE A 142 -4.64 7.26 0.53
N THR A 143 -3.73 7.36 -0.43
CA THR A 143 -2.51 6.54 -0.47
C THR A 143 -1.60 6.85 0.71
N ALA A 144 -1.30 8.12 0.97
CA ALA A 144 -0.43 8.55 2.06
C ALA A 144 -1.01 8.14 3.42
N LEU A 145 -2.32 8.38 3.66
CA LEU A 145 -2.97 7.98 4.91
C LEU A 145 -2.92 6.47 5.15
N GLY A 146 -3.28 5.68 4.13
CA GLY A 146 -3.25 4.22 4.25
C GLY A 146 -1.83 3.68 4.43
N SER A 147 -0.86 4.20 3.67
CA SER A 147 0.55 3.80 3.79
C SER A 147 1.16 4.24 5.12
N ALA A 148 0.86 5.44 5.62
CA ALA A 148 1.39 5.92 6.89
C ALA A 148 0.98 5.04 8.06
N ILE A 149 -0.29 4.60 8.09
CA ILE A 149 -0.78 3.68 9.13
C ILE A 149 -0.02 2.36 9.06
N TRP A 150 0.11 1.76 7.87
CA TRP A 150 0.82 0.50 7.72
C TRP A 150 2.30 0.60 8.07
N VAL A 151 2.98 1.62 7.55
CA VAL A 151 4.39 1.90 7.83
C VAL A 151 4.62 2.14 9.32
N ALA A 152 3.75 2.94 9.98
CA ALA A 152 3.84 3.17 11.42
C ALA A 152 3.73 1.87 12.21
N ILE A 153 2.79 0.99 11.86
CA ILE A 153 2.64 -0.33 12.51
C ILE A 153 3.96 -1.12 12.42
N LEU A 154 4.58 -1.18 11.24
CA LEU A 154 5.81 -1.94 11.04
C LEU A 154 7.01 -1.31 11.77
N VAL A 155 7.12 0.03 11.76
CA VAL A 155 8.19 0.74 12.48
C VAL A 155 8.05 0.53 13.99
N PHE A 156 6.84 0.66 14.56
CA PHE A 156 6.62 0.40 15.97
C PHE A 156 6.87 -1.07 16.33
N LEU A 157 6.48 -2.00 15.47
CA LEU A 157 6.78 -3.41 15.66
C LEU A 157 8.31 -3.62 15.76
N GLY A 158 9.07 -3.06 14.81
CA GLY A 158 10.53 -3.12 14.82
C GLY A 158 11.13 -2.42 16.04
N TYR A 159 10.59 -1.30 16.46
CA TYR A 159 11.05 -0.53 17.61
C TYR A 159 10.93 -1.31 18.92
N TYR A 160 9.80 -1.97 19.16
CA TYR A 160 9.54 -2.65 20.44
C TYR A 160 10.06 -4.10 20.49
N ILE A 161 10.04 -4.82 19.37
CA ILE A 161 10.33 -6.27 19.35
C ILE A 161 11.30 -6.69 18.25
N GLY A 162 12.02 -5.76 17.63
CA GLY A 162 12.88 -6.02 16.47
C GLY A 162 14.03 -7.03 16.71
N GLN A 163 14.35 -7.34 17.95
CA GLN A 163 15.34 -8.36 18.31
C GLN A 163 14.81 -9.80 18.29
N ASN A 164 13.50 -10.00 18.25
CA ASN A 164 12.88 -11.32 18.35
C ASN A 164 12.00 -11.66 17.14
N GLU A 165 12.57 -12.44 16.21
CA GLU A 165 11.87 -12.79 14.96
C GLU A 165 10.57 -13.59 15.19
N GLU A 166 10.49 -14.44 16.21
CA GLU A 166 9.30 -15.23 16.50
C GLU A 166 8.16 -14.33 16.99
N LEU A 167 8.47 -13.38 17.86
CA LEU A 167 7.50 -12.38 18.32
C LEU A 167 7.05 -11.50 17.15
N ILE A 168 7.94 -11.08 16.27
CA ILE A 168 7.58 -10.30 15.08
C ILE A 168 6.55 -11.07 14.24
N LYS A 169 6.80 -12.34 13.90
CA LYS A 169 5.87 -13.15 13.12
C LYS A 169 4.51 -13.31 13.80
N THR A 170 4.51 -13.56 15.10
CA THR A 170 3.29 -13.72 15.90
C THR A 170 2.47 -12.44 15.92
N TYR A 171 3.07 -11.30 16.24
CA TYR A 171 2.38 -10.01 16.31
C TYR A 171 1.95 -9.51 14.93
N LEU A 172 2.75 -9.71 13.88
CA LEU A 172 2.35 -9.40 12.52
C LEU A 172 1.07 -10.15 12.13
N THR A 173 1.01 -11.45 12.41
CA THR A 173 -0.18 -12.24 12.12
C THR A 173 -1.41 -11.73 12.87
N GLN A 174 -1.27 -11.41 14.17
CA GLN A 174 -2.36 -10.85 14.97
C GLN A 174 -2.82 -9.49 14.44
N ILE A 175 -1.89 -8.59 14.15
CA ILE A 175 -2.17 -7.26 13.58
C ILE A 175 -2.88 -7.38 12.24
N LEU A 176 -2.44 -8.29 11.37
CA LEU A 176 -3.08 -8.55 10.09
C LEU A 176 -4.53 -9.00 10.24
N ILE A 177 -4.81 -9.92 11.17
CA ILE A 177 -6.18 -10.37 11.46
C ILE A 177 -7.03 -9.19 11.93
N ILE A 178 -6.52 -8.38 12.85
CA ILE A 178 -7.23 -7.20 13.36
C ILE A 178 -7.53 -6.20 12.22
N ILE A 179 -6.55 -5.92 11.34
CA ILE A 179 -6.73 -5.02 10.20
C ILE A 179 -7.77 -5.57 9.22
N ILE A 180 -7.72 -6.86 8.91
CA ILE A 180 -8.69 -7.50 8.00
C ILE A 180 -10.11 -7.37 8.60
N VAL A 181 -10.29 -7.70 9.88
CA VAL A 181 -11.58 -7.56 10.55
C VAL A 181 -12.04 -6.10 10.55
N PHE A 182 -11.15 -5.15 10.86
CA PHE A 182 -11.44 -3.73 10.83
C PHE A 182 -11.88 -3.27 9.43
N VAL A 183 -11.15 -3.64 8.37
CA VAL A 183 -11.49 -3.29 6.99
C VAL A 183 -12.83 -3.88 6.58
N ILE A 184 -13.13 -5.12 6.97
CA ILE A 184 -14.44 -5.75 6.71
C ILE A 184 -15.55 -4.95 7.40
N LEU A 185 -15.40 -4.63 8.69
CA LEU A 185 -16.39 -3.88 9.45
C LEU A 185 -16.64 -2.49 8.84
N VAL A 186 -15.56 -1.75 8.55
CA VAL A 186 -15.65 -0.42 7.92
C VAL A 186 -16.29 -0.50 6.54
N SER A 187 -15.96 -1.53 5.75
CA SER A 187 -16.57 -1.75 4.43
C SER A 187 -18.06 -2.06 4.54
N LEU A 188 -18.48 -2.87 5.50
CA LEU A 188 -19.89 -3.16 5.76
C LEU A 188 -20.67 -1.92 6.20
N ILE A 189 -20.11 -1.12 7.10
CA ILE A 189 -20.68 0.16 7.53
C ILE A 189 -20.81 1.12 6.35
N TYR A 190 -19.75 1.25 5.53
CA TYR A 190 -19.75 2.09 4.34
C TYR A 190 -20.83 1.68 3.33
N ILE A 191 -20.98 0.37 3.06
CA ILE A 191 -22.01 -0.17 2.18
C ILE A 191 -23.40 0.11 2.75
N LYS A 192 -23.60 -0.03 4.06
CA LYS A 192 -24.87 0.23 4.74
C LYS A 192 -25.27 1.70 4.67
N ILE A 193 -24.32 2.62 4.85
CA ILE A 193 -24.55 4.07 4.77
C ILE A 193 -24.84 4.51 3.32
N LYS A 194 -24.08 3.97 2.33
CA LYS A 194 -24.24 4.34 0.92
C LYS A 194 -25.32 3.56 0.16
N LYS A 195 -25.92 2.52 0.76
CA LYS A 195 -27.16 1.96 0.18
C LYS A 195 -28.25 3.02 0.31
N PRO A 196 -28.77 3.61 -0.77
CA PRO A 196 -29.98 4.38 -0.67
C PRO A 196 -31.06 3.43 -0.14
N PHE A 197 -31.81 3.85 0.87
CA PHE A 197 -33.08 3.22 1.21
C PHE A 197 -33.85 3.04 -0.11
N LYS A 198 -33.90 1.84 -0.67
CA LYS A 198 -34.93 1.47 -1.60
C LYS A 198 -36.22 1.54 -0.79
N LYS A 199 -36.89 2.69 -0.83
CA LYS A 199 -38.30 2.76 -0.50
C LYS A 199 -39.00 1.82 -1.49
N ALA A 200 -39.72 0.85 -0.92
CA ALA A 200 -40.72 0.06 -1.57
C ALA A 200 -41.75 0.97 -2.24
#